data_40bac38bd8ce09052fe6ea5899b58d7c
#
_entry.id   40bac38bd8ce09052fe6ea5899b58d7c
#
_cell.length_a   1.000
_cell.length_b   1.000
_cell.length_c   1.000
_cell.angle_alpha   90.00
_cell.angle_beta   90.00
_cell.angle_gamma   90.00
#
_symmetry.space_group_name_H-M   'P 1'
#
loop_
_entity.id
_entity.type
_entity.pdbx_description
1 polymer ?
#
loop_
_entity_poly.entity_id
_entity_poly.type
_entity_poly.pdbx_seq_one_letter_code
_entity_poly.pdbx_strand_id
1 'polypeptide(L)'
;MRVLRRTLGALLALGAAAVSCTAAHGDDSRPGGALATAPTPYERLLPAPVSARAEGAGYAFGAGTVLRTAPGSDPEVRQVGELLAGQLRATAGLPLPVVVGAEGDGIRLRLDRDAGALGEEGYRLDAGPSGVTLTARTPEGLFHAGQTLRQLVPARGAGTVPGGRVQDTPRFAYRGAMIDIARHFFPVEQVKRYVDQLAQYKVNTLHLHLTDDQGWRLASDSWPRLAEYGGAGEVGGGPGGHWTKDEYRELVAYAARRYVDVVPEIDMPGHVNAAQASYAELNCDGKARERYTGIKVGFSSLCVDSERTYEFIDEVLGELAEMTPGKYLHIGGDEAHSTPAADYAAFMDRAQAVVGTYGKTVVAWHQLASARPAAGAVLQYWGHDRTSAAEKAGVAAAAKAGHPVILSPADRLYLDMKYDKETKPGLAWAGYVPVRRAYSWDPGTYLPGVPESAVLGVEAPLWTETVATRQDWEYLAFPRVLGLAELGWSPAAALGWDDYRERLAAQGPRLDAQGIGYFRAPDVPWTR
;
A
#
# COMPACT_ATOMS: atom_id res chain seq x y z
N MET A 1 -39.04 -59.00 -11.58
CA MET A 1 -40.48 -59.04 -11.28
C MET A 1 -40.96 -57.61 -11.44
N ARG A 2 -41.59 -57.25 -12.57
CA ARG A 2 -43.00 -57.21 -12.91
C ARG A 2 -43.76 -56.42 -11.82
N VAL A 3 -44.58 -55.37 -12.04
CA VAL A 3 -45.61 -55.07 -13.09
C VAL A 3 -46.02 -53.59 -12.82
N LEU A 4 -46.06 -52.64 -13.68
CA LEU A 4 -47.01 -52.24 -14.74
C LEU A 4 -48.31 -51.52 -14.28
N ARG A 5 -48.53 -50.30 -14.85
CA ARG A 5 -49.76 -49.68 -15.41
C ARG A 5 -50.79 -49.09 -14.42
N ARG A 6 -51.50 -47.98 -14.69
CA ARG A 6 -52.19 -47.41 -15.90
C ARG A 6 -52.70 -45.99 -15.58
N THR A 7 -52.54 -45.05 -16.39
CA THR A 7 -53.44 -44.24 -17.23
C THR A 7 -54.88 -44.01 -16.82
N LEU A 8 -55.32 -42.71 -16.92
CA LEU A 8 -56.58 -42.15 -17.52
C LEU A 8 -56.60 -40.67 -17.13
N GLY A 9 -56.73 -39.63 -17.89
CA GLY A 9 -57.39 -39.33 -19.14
C GLY A 9 -58.82 -38.80 -18.92
N ALA A 10 -59.03 -37.43 -18.94
CA ALA A 10 -60.31 -36.84 -19.26
C ALA A 10 -60.11 -35.38 -19.73
N LEU A 11 -60.51 -35.15 -20.98
CA LEU A 11 -60.82 -33.85 -21.60
C LEU A 11 -62.25 -33.45 -21.20
N LEU A 12 -62.53 -32.12 -21.19
CA LEU A 12 -63.75 -31.41 -21.63
C LEU A 12 -63.59 -29.92 -21.34
N ALA A 13 -63.47 -29.04 -22.27
CA ALA A 13 -64.34 -28.45 -23.23
C ALA A 13 -64.92 -27.09 -22.76
N LEU A 14 -64.53 -26.04 -23.52
CA LEU A 14 -65.11 -24.77 -23.90
C LEU A 14 -66.23 -24.10 -23.07
N GLY A 15 -66.03 -22.83 -22.79
CA GLY A 15 -67.06 -21.84 -22.48
C GLY A 15 -66.52 -20.41 -22.68
N ALA A 16 -66.77 -19.85 -23.87
CA ALA A 16 -66.48 -18.46 -24.14
C ALA A 16 -67.59 -17.57 -23.55
N ALA A 17 -67.21 -16.61 -22.71
CA ALA A 17 -68.05 -15.49 -22.33
C ALA A 17 -67.31 -14.20 -22.61
N ALA A 18 -67.74 -13.47 -23.62
CA ALA A 18 -67.30 -12.12 -23.93
C ALA A 18 -67.95 -11.14 -22.92
N VAL A 19 -67.12 -10.46 -22.16
CA VAL A 19 -67.53 -9.30 -21.38
C VAL A 19 -66.79 -8.09 -21.93
N SER A 20 -67.53 -7.20 -22.57
CA SER A 20 -67.06 -5.85 -22.95
C SER A 20 -66.90 -5.03 -21.70
N CYS A 21 -65.66 -4.59 -21.42
CA CYS A 21 -65.40 -3.55 -20.45
C CYS A 21 -64.84 -2.32 -21.19
N THR A 22 -65.55 -1.25 -21.07
CA THR A 22 -65.20 0.12 -21.48
C THR A 22 -63.88 0.56 -20.93
N ALA A 23 -63.03 1.09 -21.80
CA ALA A 23 -61.75 1.71 -21.45
C ALA A 23 -61.98 3.00 -20.64
N ALA A 24 -61.59 2.99 -19.39
CA ALA A 24 -61.31 4.21 -18.64
C ALA A 24 -59.84 4.60 -18.90
N HIS A 25 -59.60 5.70 -19.53
CA HIS A 25 -58.27 6.31 -19.64
C HIS A 25 -57.85 6.79 -18.24
N GLY A 26 -57.05 5.99 -17.54
CA GLY A 26 -56.28 6.42 -16.41
C GLY A 26 -54.96 7.00 -16.91
N ASP A 27 -54.75 8.25 -16.61
CA ASP A 27 -53.50 8.98 -16.84
C ASP A 27 -52.43 8.42 -15.92
N ASP A 28 -51.64 7.45 -16.43
CA ASP A 28 -50.55 6.84 -15.71
C ASP A 28 -49.26 7.61 -16.00
N SER A 29 -49.21 8.84 -15.51
CA SER A 29 -47.98 9.63 -15.42
C SER A 29 -47.07 9.01 -14.33
N ARG A 30 -46.42 7.91 -14.66
CA ARG A 30 -45.22 7.48 -13.91
C ARG A 30 -44.16 8.56 -14.02
N PRO A 31 -43.60 9.05 -12.89
CA PRO A 31 -42.47 9.97 -12.99
C PRO A 31 -41.36 9.21 -13.72
N GLY A 32 -40.93 9.78 -14.86
CA GLY A 32 -39.84 9.24 -15.66
C GLY A 32 -38.64 9.00 -14.73
N GLY A 33 -38.25 7.75 -14.59
CA GLY A 33 -36.99 7.41 -13.92
C GLY A 33 -35.88 8.19 -14.62
N ALA A 34 -35.22 9.08 -13.93
CA ALA A 34 -34.04 9.77 -14.42
C ALA A 34 -33.09 8.68 -14.96
N LEU A 35 -32.84 8.72 -16.27
CA LEU A 35 -31.79 7.87 -16.86
C LEU A 35 -30.52 8.16 -16.06
N ALA A 36 -29.99 7.17 -15.38
CA ALA A 36 -28.73 7.29 -14.66
C ALA A 36 -27.68 7.77 -15.67
N THR A 37 -27.21 9.00 -15.49
CA THR A 37 -26.15 9.55 -16.34
C THR A 37 -24.91 8.71 -16.13
N ALA A 38 -24.21 8.37 -17.22
CA ALA A 38 -22.95 7.62 -17.11
C ALA A 38 -21.99 8.35 -16.16
N PRO A 39 -21.30 7.63 -15.27
CA PRO A 39 -20.41 8.25 -14.28
C PRO A 39 -19.33 9.08 -14.97
N THR A 40 -19.11 10.27 -14.46
CA THR A 40 -18.10 11.20 -14.97
C THR A 40 -16.69 10.69 -14.63
N PRO A 41 -15.63 11.16 -15.34
CA PRO A 41 -14.25 10.81 -14.98
C PRO A 41 -13.88 11.19 -13.53
N TYR A 42 -14.52 12.22 -12.95
CA TYR A 42 -14.32 12.65 -11.57
C TYR A 42 -14.83 11.63 -10.53
N GLU A 43 -15.90 10.91 -10.85
CA GLU A 43 -16.45 9.84 -10.01
C GLU A 43 -15.65 8.53 -10.11
N ARG A 44 -14.69 8.45 -11.04
CA ARG A 44 -13.81 7.30 -11.26
C ARG A 44 -12.40 7.49 -10.70
N LEU A 45 -12.15 8.58 -10.00
CA LEU A 45 -10.86 8.82 -9.35
C LEU A 45 -10.63 7.83 -8.21
N LEU A 46 -9.43 7.27 -8.14
CA LEU A 46 -8.99 6.35 -7.10
C LEU A 46 -7.60 6.77 -6.59
N PRO A 47 -7.42 6.99 -5.29
CA PRO A 47 -8.41 7.00 -4.21
C PRO A 47 -9.51 8.03 -4.41
N ALA A 48 -10.72 7.75 -3.88
CA ALA A 48 -11.84 8.69 -3.93
C ALA A 48 -11.49 9.98 -3.17
N PRO A 49 -11.54 11.16 -3.81
CA PRO A 49 -11.19 12.41 -3.14
C PRO A 49 -12.28 12.88 -2.17
N VAL A 50 -11.92 13.78 -1.27
CA VAL A 50 -12.88 14.45 -0.35
C VAL A 50 -14.00 15.12 -1.13
N SER A 51 -13.68 15.78 -2.24
CA SER A 51 -14.67 16.39 -3.14
C SER A 51 -14.16 16.39 -4.58
N ALA A 52 -15.01 15.93 -5.49
CA ALA A 52 -14.75 16.01 -6.93
C ALA A 52 -16.06 16.25 -7.67
N ARG A 53 -16.03 17.15 -8.66
CA ARG A 53 -17.20 17.46 -9.46
C ARG A 53 -16.81 17.88 -10.87
N ALA A 54 -17.54 17.40 -11.86
CA ALA A 54 -17.46 17.88 -13.23
C ALA A 54 -18.23 19.21 -13.33
N GLU A 55 -17.62 20.23 -13.95
CA GLU A 55 -18.26 21.52 -14.19
C GLU A 55 -17.63 22.25 -15.40
N GLY A 56 -18.44 22.84 -16.25
CA GLY A 56 -17.98 23.68 -17.36
C GLY A 56 -17.26 22.90 -18.48
N ALA A 57 -16.63 23.66 -19.37
CA ALA A 57 -15.88 23.10 -20.49
C ALA A 57 -14.50 22.64 -20.09
N GLY A 58 -13.99 21.57 -20.72
CA GLY A 58 -12.71 20.99 -20.46
C GLY A 58 -11.54 21.67 -21.18
N TYR A 59 -10.33 21.23 -20.83
CA TYR A 59 -9.07 21.66 -21.44
C TYR A 59 -8.66 20.71 -22.57
N ALA A 60 -8.33 21.29 -23.74
CA ALA A 60 -7.78 20.55 -24.87
C ALA A 60 -6.32 20.14 -24.59
N PHE A 61 -6.13 18.87 -24.18
CA PHE A 61 -4.83 18.28 -23.89
C PHE A 61 -4.21 17.69 -25.17
N GLY A 62 -3.05 18.18 -25.58
CA GLY A 62 -2.43 17.80 -26.84
C GLY A 62 -0.97 18.22 -26.99
N ALA A 63 -0.47 18.20 -28.22
CA ALA A 63 0.95 18.48 -28.52
C ALA A 63 1.42 19.89 -28.10
N GLY A 64 0.51 20.86 -28.03
CA GLY A 64 0.79 22.21 -27.54
C GLY A 64 0.71 22.39 -26.02
N THR A 65 0.33 21.35 -25.27
CA THR A 65 0.24 21.43 -23.82
C THR A 65 1.63 21.57 -23.19
N VAL A 66 1.77 22.54 -22.28
CA VAL A 66 2.99 22.76 -21.49
C VAL A 66 2.68 22.68 -20.00
N LEU A 67 3.67 22.26 -19.19
CA LEU A 67 3.62 22.43 -17.74
C LEU A 67 4.29 23.73 -17.37
N ARG A 68 3.68 24.50 -16.47
CA ARG A 68 4.14 25.82 -16.05
C ARG A 68 4.43 25.87 -14.56
N THR A 69 5.59 26.41 -14.22
CA THR A 69 5.94 26.79 -12.85
C THR A 69 6.12 28.31 -12.81
N ALA A 70 5.75 28.97 -11.71
CA ALA A 70 5.92 30.42 -11.60
C ALA A 70 7.42 30.81 -11.56
N PRO A 71 7.80 32.00 -12.05
CA PRO A 71 9.15 32.54 -11.86
C PRO A 71 9.47 32.61 -10.35
N GLY A 72 10.69 32.18 -9.97
CA GLY A 72 11.12 32.17 -8.57
C GLY A 72 10.45 31.10 -7.69
N SER A 73 9.75 30.13 -8.30
CA SER A 73 9.21 28.98 -7.56
C SER A 73 10.34 28.20 -6.87
N ASP A 74 9.96 27.56 -5.77
CA ASP A 74 10.79 26.56 -5.10
C ASP A 74 11.34 25.53 -6.12
N PRO A 75 12.64 25.24 -6.11
CA PRO A 75 13.24 24.25 -7.02
C PRO A 75 12.52 22.89 -7.01
N GLU A 76 11.99 22.49 -5.87
CA GLU A 76 11.25 21.24 -5.73
C GLU A 76 9.94 21.24 -6.52
N VAL A 77 9.24 22.38 -6.65
CA VAL A 77 8.06 22.52 -7.53
C VAL A 77 8.41 22.20 -8.98
N ARG A 78 9.61 22.62 -9.43
CA ARG A 78 10.09 22.28 -10.76
C ARG A 78 10.36 20.79 -10.91
N GLN A 79 10.96 20.17 -9.89
CA GLN A 79 11.19 18.70 -9.88
C GLN A 79 9.86 17.94 -9.96
N VAL A 80 8.85 18.34 -9.20
CA VAL A 80 7.48 17.80 -9.32
C VAL A 80 6.94 17.96 -10.73
N GLY A 81 7.13 19.14 -11.34
CA GLY A 81 6.72 19.40 -12.73
C GLY A 81 7.40 18.47 -13.73
N GLU A 82 8.72 18.30 -13.62
CA GLU A 82 9.47 17.39 -14.51
C GLU A 82 9.06 15.92 -14.32
N LEU A 83 8.84 15.49 -13.08
CA LEU A 83 8.38 14.14 -12.79
C LEU A 83 6.99 13.89 -13.39
N LEU A 84 6.04 14.81 -13.16
CA LEU A 84 4.70 14.74 -13.75
C LEU A 84 4.76 14.73 -15.28
N ALA A 85 5.55 15.63 -15.87
CA ALA A 85 5.74 15.67 -17.32
C ALA A 85 6.30 14.36 -17.87
N GLY A 86 7.30 13.78 -17.19
CA GLY A 86 7.87 12.47 -17.54
C GLY A 86 6.82 11.35 -17.54
N GLN A 87 6.00 11.30 -16.48
CA GLN A 87 4.92 10.33 -16.35
C GLN A 87 3.85 10.50 -17.45
N LEU A 88 3.46 11.74 -17.76
CA LEU A 88 2.48 12.04 -18.80
C LEU A 88 3.03 11.77 -20.21
N ARG A 89 4.31 12.07 -20.46
CA ARG A 89 4.98 11.73 -21.74
C ARG A 89 4.96 10.23 -22.01
N ALA A 90 5.28 9.43 -20.98
CA ALA A 90 5.31 7.97 -21.10
C ALA A 90 3.94 7.37 -21.46
N THR A 91 2.84 7.98 -21.00
CA THR A 91 1.48 7.48 -21.26
C THR A 91 0.83 8.12 -22.50
N ALA A 92 0.94 9.43 -22.65
CA ALA A 92 0.27 10.16 -23.73
C ALA A 92 1.08 10.23 -25.04
N GLY A 93 2.41 10.02 -24.99
CA GLY A 93 3.29 10.17 -26.17
C GLY A 93 3.39 11.62 -26.66
N LEU A 94 3.14 12.61 -25.80
CA LEU A 94 3.15 14.04 -26.11
C LEU A 94 4.42 14.72 -25.56
N PRO A 95 4.91 15.85 -26.15
CA PRO A 95 6.16 16.49 -25.74
C PRO A 95 6.17 17.04 -24.31
N LEU A 96 5.10 17.68 -23.88
CA LEU A 96 4.85 18.23 -22.53
C LEU A 96 6.09 18.92 -21.90
N PRO A 97 6.61 20.00 -22.50
CA PRO A 97 7.74 20.70 -21.93
C PRO A 97 7.38 21.39 -20.61
N VAL A 98 8.32 21.43 -19.69
CA VAL A 98 8.23 22.22 -18.43
C VAL A 98 8.83 23.58 -18.68
N VAL A 99 8.05 24.64 -18.49
CA VAL A 99 8.44 26.03 -18.76
C VAL A 99 8.25 26.89 -17.51
N VAL A 100 9.12 27.90 -17.36
CA VAL A 100 8.95 28.93 -16.33
C VAL A 100 8.08 30.05 -16.89
N GLY A 101 6.95 30.32 -16.23
CA GLY A 101 6.00 31.35 -16.62
C GLY A 101 4.63 31.09 -16.01
N ALA A 102 4.06 32.09 -15.33
CA ALA A 102 2.77 31.94 -14.65
C ALA A 102 1.56 32.04 -15.60
N GLU A 103 1.72 32.71 -16.75
CA GLU A 103 0.64 33.03 -17.68
C GLU A 103 0.61 32.10 -18.90
N GLY A 104 -0.56 32.04 -19.53
CA GLY A 104 -0.83 31.26 -20.72
C GLY A 104 -1.50 29.92 -20.43
N ASP A 105 -2.02 29.26 -21.48
CA ASP A 105 -2.72 27.98 -21.40
C ASP A 105 -1.75 26.85 -21.01
N GLY A 106 -2.27 25.81 -20.37
CA GLY A 106 -1.49 24.64 -19.98
C GLY A 106 -1.81 24.10 -18.59
N ILE A 107 -0.92 23.26 -18.08
CA ILE A 107 -0.98 22.73 -16.71
C ILE A 107 -0.10 23.61 -15.82
N ARG A 108 -0.69 24.24 -14.82
CA ARG A 108 0.01 25.16 -13.89
C ARG A 108 0.20 24.52 -12.53
N LEU A 109 1.43 24.54 -12.02
CA LEU A 109 1.76 24.15 -10.64
C LEU A 109 1.86 25.44 -9.81
N ARG A 110 0.96 25.58 -8.83
CA ARG A 110 0.89 26.74 -7.94
C ARG A 110 1.09 26.33 -6.49
N LEU A 111 2.22 26.75 -5.92
CA LEU A 111 2.45 26.66 -4.49
C LEU A 111 1.75 27.84 -3.80
N ASP A 112 0.87 27.53 -2.84
CA ASP A 112 0.13 28.50 -2.04
C ASP A 112 0.34 28.15 -0.55
N ARG A 113 1.37 28.74 0.04
CA ARG A 113 1.78 28.44 1.42
C ARG A 113 0.75 28.86 2.46
N ASP A 114 -0.18 29.74 2.08
CA ASP A 114 -1.27 30.24 2.95
C ASP A 114 -2.51 29.33 2.91
N ALA A 115 -2.54 28.33 2.05
CA ALA A 115 -3.65 27.37 1.94
C ALA A 115 -3.64 26.34 3.10
N GLY A 116 -3.67 26.80 4.34
CA GLY A 116 -3.54 25.98 5.56
C GLY A 116 -4.56 24.86 5.67
N ALA A 117 -5.78 25.05 5.14
CA ALA A 117 -6.82 24.03 5.11
C ALA A 117 -6.50 22.79 4.27
N LEU A 118 -5.50 22.85 3.39
CA LEU A 118 -5.05 21.70 2.59
C LEU A 118 -4.07 20.78 3.34
N GLY A 119 -3.47 21.26 4.44
CA GLY A 119 -2.42 20.51 5.15
C GLY A 119 -1.16 20.31 4.29
N GLU A 120 -0.35 19.32 4.64
CA GLU A 120 0.92 19.06 3.95
C GLU A 120 0.71 18.30 2.61
N GLU A 121 -0.16 17.32 2.57
CA GLU A 121 -0.38 16.44 1.43
C GLU A 121 -1.58 16.83 0.56
N GLY A 122 -2.46 17.71 1.06
CA GLY A 122 -3.70 18.07 0.36
C GLY A 122 -3.50 19.05 -0.78
N TYR A 123 -4.47 19.09 -1.67
CA TYR A 123 -4.41 19.88 -2.89
C TYR A 123 -5.79 20.31 -3.40
N ARG A 124 -5.77 21.24 -4.35
CA ARG A 124 -6.90 21.57 -5.21
C ARG A 124 -6.48 21.45 -6.68
N LEU A 125 -7.35 20.89 -7.51
CA LEU A 125 -7.24 20.83 -8.96
C LEU A 125 -8.44 21.54 -9.56
N ASP A 126 -8.20 22.54 -10.38
CA ASP A 126 -9.22 23.29 -11.15
C ASP A 126 -8.92 23.09 -12.64
N ALA A 127 -9.87 22.52 -13.40
CA ALA A 127 -9.74 22.30 -14.83
C ALA A 127 -10.80 23.09 -15.59
N GLY A 128 -10.39 23.79 -16.65
CA GLY A 128 -11.26 24.60 -17.49
C GLY A 128 -10.63 24.87 -18.86
N PRO A 129 -11.29 25.62 -19.75
CA PRO A 129 -10.88 25.77 -21.17
C PRO A 129 -9.45 26.25 -21.37
N SER A 130 -8.91 27.09 -20.46
CA SER A 130 -7.56 27.65 -20.55
C SER A 130 -6.48 26.78 -19.90
N GLY A 131 -6.84 25.64 -19.32
CA GLY A 131 -5.86 24.72 -18.71
C GLY A 131 -6.31 24.10 -17.40
N VAL A 132 -5.34 23.47 -16.73
CA VAL A 132 -5.50 22.85 -15.42
C VAL A 132 -4.57 23.54 -14.42
N THR A 133 -5.09 23.97 -13.28
CA THR A 133 -4.30 24.53 -12.19
C THR A 133 -4.28 23.55 -11.03
N LEU A 134 -3.07 23.15 -10.63
CA LEU A 134 -2.80 22.34 -9.44
C LEU A 134 -2.32 23.29 -8.34
N THR A 135 -3.03 23.36 -7.22
CA THR A 135 -2.70 24.24 -6.09
C THR A 135 -2.51 23.40 -4.84
N ALA A 136 -1.40 23.59 -4.14
CA ALA A 136 -1.14 22.95 -2.85
C ALA A 136 -0.30 23.85 -1.95
N ARG A 137 -0.26 23.53 -0.66
CA ARG A 137 0.58 24.23 0.33
C ARG A 137 2.05 23.83 0.24
N THR A 138 2.32 22.61 -0.19
CA THR A 138 3.64 21.98 -0.27
C THR A 138 3.91 21.40 -1.65
N PRO A 139 5.16 21.12 -2.01
CA PRO A 139 5.49 20.37 -3.22
C PRO A 139 4.89 18.96 -3.22
N GLU A 140 4.78 18.29 -2.06
CA GLU A 140 4.14 16.98 -1.91
C GLU A 140 2.66 17.02 -2.31
N GLY A 141 1.90 18.00 -1.83
CA GLY A 141 0.51 18.19 -2.25
C GLY A 141 0.38 18.43 -3.76
N LEU A 142 1.34 19.15 -4.39
CA LEU A 142 1.39 19.30 -5.85
C LEU A 142 1.66 17.96 -6.56
N PHE A 143 2.53 17.12 -5.99
CA PHE A 143 2.76 15.77 -6.51
C PHE A 143 1.47 14.96 -6.50
N HIS A 144 0.74 14.93 -5.38
CA HIS A 144 -0.55 14.23 -5.26
C HIS A 144 -1.61 14.78 -6.21
N ALA A 145 -1.67 16.10 -6.41
CA ALA A 145 -2.52 16.73 -7.43
C ALA A 145 -2.17 16.22 -8.84
N GLY A 146 -0.89 16.07 -9.13
CA GLY A 146 -0.37 15.50 -10.37
C GLY A 146 -0.84 14.06 -10.58
N GLN A 147 -0.85 13.22 -9.54
CA GLN A 147 -1.33 11.84 -9.65
C GLN A 147 -2.85 11.79 -9.94
N THR A 148 -3.62 12.73 -9.39
CA THR A 148 -5.05 12.87 -9.73
C THR A 148 -5.24 13.35 -11.16
N LEU A 149 -4.47 14.35 -11.61
CA LEU A 149 -4.51 14.79 -13.00
C LEU A 149 -4.21 13.66 -13.98
N ARG A 150 -3.25 12.79 -13.69
CA ARG A 150 -2.94 11.61 -14.52
C ARG A 150 -4.15 10.71 -14.77
N GLN A 151 -5.10 10.65 -13.85
CA GLN A 151 -6.33 9.87 -14.02
C GLN A 151 -7.39 10.60 -14.85
N LEU A 152 -7.33 11.93 -14.98
CA LEU A 152 -8.23 12.74 -15.76
C LEU A 152 -7.77 12.96 -17.21
N VAL A 153 -6.46 12.85 -17.47
CA VAL A 153 -5.93 12.94 -18.85
C VAL A 153 -6.23 11.65 -19.63
N PRO A 154 -6.35 11.71 -20.96
CA PRO A 154 -6.49 10.52 -21.79
C PRO A 154 -5.37 9.50 -21.51
N ALA A 155 -5.71 8.22 -21.48
CA ALA A 155 -4.75 7.15 -21.24
C ALA A 155 -3.69 7.05 -22.36
N ARG A 156 -4.00 7.55 -23.56
CA ARG A 156 -3.08 7.64 -24.71
C ARG A 156 -3.43 8.84 -25.57
N GLY A 157 -2.40 9.49 -26.13
CA GLY A 157 -2.56 10.56 -27.14
C GLY A 157 -3.18 11.86 -26.59
N ALA A 158 -3.66 12.66 -27.54
CA ALA A 158 -4.38 13.90 -27.27
C ALA A 158 -5.85 13.62 -26.93
N GLY A 159 -6.51 14.60 -26.28
CA GLY A 159 -7.93 14.54 -25.97
C GLY A 159 -8.35 15.69 -25.07
N THR A 160 -9.34 15.48 -24.22
CA THR A 160 -9.85 16.51 -23.33
C THR A 160 -9.67 16.07 -21.88
N VAL A 161 -9.07 16.94 -21.06
CA VAL A 161 -9.22 16.89 -19.60
C VAL A 161 -10.58 17.49 -19.28
N PRO A 162 -11.52 16.75 -18.70
CA PRO A 162 -12.85 17.27 -18.39
C PRO A 162 -12.77 18.51 -17.51
N GLY A 163 -13.68 19.49 -17.71
CA GLY A 163 -13.80 20.64 -16.83
C GLY A 163 -14.33 20.22 -15.46
N GLY A 164 -13.82 20.83 -14.40
CA GLY A 164 -14.25 20.51 -13.05
C GLY A 164 -13.25 20.87 -11.97
N ARG A 165 -13.59 20.46 -10.75
CA ARG A 165 -12.78 20.73 -9.55
C ARG A 165 -12.63 19.50 -8.69
N VAL A 166 -11.42 19.35 -8.12
CA VAL A 166 -11.11 18.41 -7.03
C VAL A 166 -10.54 19.19 -5.86
N GLN A 167 -10.97 18.88 -4.65
CA GLN A 167 -10.29 19.26 -3.40
C GLN A 167 -10.12 18.00 -2.55
N ASP A 168 -8.92 17.79 -2.04
CA ASP A 168 -8.56 16.52 -1.47
C ASP A 168 -7.49 16.63 -0.38
N THR A 169 -7.58 15.76 0.63
CA THR A 169 -6.62 15.60 1.72
C THR A 169 -6.67 14.16 2.21
N PRO A 170 -5.57 13.57 2.72
CA PRO A 170 -5.60 12.22 3.25
C PRO A 170 -6.35 12.13 4.58
N ARG A 171 -6.95 10.94 4.83
CA ARG A 171 -7.56 10.57 6.11
C ARG A 171 -6.50 10.21 7.15
N PHE A 172 -5.50 9.41 6.77
CA PHE A 172 -4.42 8.96 7.64
C PHE A 172 -3.07 9.41 7.13
N ALA A 173 -2.16 9.67 8.07
CA ALA A 173 -0.81 10.13 7.76
C ALA A 173 0.11 9.03 7.18
N TYR A 174 -0.17 7.75 7.49
CA TYR A 174 0.63 6.61 7.07
C TYR A 174 -0.18 5.70 6.13
N ARG A 175 0.34 5.48 4.93
CA ARG A 175 -0.24 4.61 3.90
C ARG A 175 0.88 3.78 3.31
N GLY A 176 1.12 2.63 3.94
CA GLY A 176 2.29 1.80 3.69
C GLY A 176 2.00 0.61 2.78
N ALA A 177 3.04 0.19 2.09
CA ALA A 177 3.13 -1.14 1.51
C ALA A 177 4.50 -1.74 1.83
N MET A 178 4.54 -2.98 2.31
CA MET A 178 5.79 -3.68 2.61
C MET A 178 6.12 -4.66 1.50
N ILE A 179 7.40 -4.84 1.27
CA ILE A 179 7.95 -5.94 0.48
C ILE A 179 9.00 -6.70 1.29
N ASP A 180 8.81 -8.00 1.41
CA ASP A 180 9.80 -8.93 1.90
C ASP A 180 10.81 -9.24 0.79
N ILE A 181 12.07 -8.88 1.01
CA ILE A 181 13.18 -9.25 0.13
C ILE A 181 14.11 -10.28 0.78
N ALA A 182 13.78 -10.73 2.00
CA ALA A 182 14.58 -11.67 2.74
C ALA A 182 14.30 -13.13 2.34
N ARG A 183 13.03 -13.52 2.17
CA ARG A 183 12.65 -14.88 1.77
C ARG A 183 13.06 -15.18 0.33
N HIS A 184 12.78 -14.25 -0.61
CA HIS A 184 13.37 -14.24 -1.96
C HIS A 184 14.00 -12.88 -2.23
N PHE A 185 15.14 -12.88 -2.91
CA PHE A 185 15.87 -11.65 -3.22
C PHE A 185 15.31 -10.95 -4.46
N PHE A 186 15.11 -9.63 -4.35
CA PHE A 186 14.72 -8.78 -5.47
C PHE A 186 15.71 -7.63 -5.66
N PRO A 187 16.23 -7.41 -6.88
CA PRO A 187 17.10 -6.28 -7.19
C PRO A 187 16.39 -4.94 -6.97
N VAL A 188 17.16 -3.90 -6.61
CA VAL A 188 16.69 -2.54 -6.34
C VAL A 188 15.79 -1.98 -7.45
N GLU A 189 16.10 -2.26 -8.73
CA GLU A 189 15.32 -1.77 -9.87
C GLU A 189 13.87 -2.30 -9.88
N GLN A 190 13.64 -3.50 -9.37
CA GLN A 190 12.28 -4.02 -9.24
C GLN A 190 11.52 -3.29 -8.12
N VAL A 191 12.19 -2.97 -7.02
CA VAL A 191 11.59 -2.22 -5.91
C VAL A 191 11.34 -0.75 -6.29
N LYS A 192 12.23 -0.11 -7.05
CA LYS A 192 11.98 1.22 -7.63
C LYS A 192 10.70 1.26 -8.49
N ARG A 193 10.48 0.20 -9.29
CA ARG A 193 9.23 0.06 -10.06
C ARG A 193 8.01 -0.02 -9.14
N TYR A 194 8.11 -0.72 -8.00
CA TYR A 194 7.03 -0.77 -7.01
C TYR A 194 6.76 0.60 -6.38
N VAL A 195 7.81 1.34 -6.04
CA VAL A 195 7.68 2.74 -5.59
C VAL A 195 6.89 3.58 -6.61
N ASP A 196 7.19 3.45 -7.91
CA ASP A 196 6.44 4.15 -8.96
C ASP A 196 4.96 3.76 -8.99
N GLN A 197 4.68 2.47 -8.81
CA GLN A 197 3.31 1.94 -8.80
C GLN A 197 2.53 2.41 -7.57
N LEU A 198 3.15 2.43 -6.39
CA LEU A 198 2.57 2.87 -5.12
C LEU A 198 2.26 4.38 -5.12
N ALA A 199 3.26 5.18 -5.48
CA ALA A 199 3.17 6.65 -5.46
C ALA A 199 2.05 7.19 -6.35
N GLN A 200 1.70 6.48 -7.44
CA GLN A 200 0.59 6.83 -8.34
C GLN A 200 -0.77 6.85 -7.63
N TYR A 201 -0.90 6.09 -6.56
CA TYR A 201 -2.12 5.97 -5.77
C TYR A 201 -1.97 6.60 -4.38
N LYS A 202 -0.97 7.48 -4.20
CA LYS A 202 -0.74 8.28 -2.98
C LYS A 202 -0.39 7.42 -1.75
N VAL A 203 0.16 6.23 -1.96
CA VAL A 203 0.88 5.48 -0.92
C VAL A 203 2.18 6.23 -0.64
N ASN A 204 2.45 6.52 0.63
CA ASN A 204 3.57 7.38 1.03
C ASN A 204 4.65 6.67 1.85
N THR A 205 4.55 5.36 2.03
CA THR A 205 5.53 4.60 2.80
C THR A 205 5.84 3.26 2.12
N LEU A 206 7.12 2.98 1.95
CA LEU A 206 7.65 1.68 1.59
C LEU A 206 8.34 1.07 2.80
N HIS A 207 7.74 0.03 3.36
CA HIS A 207 8.37 -0.79 4.39
C HIS A 207 9.20 -1.89 3.72
N LEU A 208 10.46 -2.04 4.14
CA LEU A 208 11.40 -3.02 3.59
C LEU A 208 11.75 -4.05 4.65
N HIS A 209 11.26 -5.26 4.52
CA HIS A 209 11.68 -6.40 5.35
C HIS A 209 12.99 -6.96 4.79
N LEU A 210 14.10 -6.50 5.40
CA LEU A 210 15.47 -6.66 4.87
C LEU A 210 16.14 -7.94 5.32
N THR A 211 15.65 -8.54 6.43
CA THR A 211 16.34 -9.67 7.08
C THR A 211 15.34 -10.67 7.64
N ASP A 212 15.66 -11.95 7.52
CA ASP A 212 14.89 -13.05 8.08
C ASP A 212 15.77 -14.32 8.23
N ASP A 213 15.16 -15.44 8.59
CA ASP A 213 15.84 -16.72 8.70
C ASP A 213 16.56 -17.16 7.42
N GLN A 214 16.02 -16.79 6.25
CA GLN A 214 16.52 -17.25 4.93
C GLN A 214 17.56 -16.32 4.33
N GLY A 215 17.59 -15.07 4.74
CA GLY A 215 18.50 -14.12 4.12
C GLY A 215 18.67 -12.80 4.84
N TRP A 216 19.87 -12.24 4.69
CA TRP A 216 20.23 -10.89 5.08
C TRP A 216 20.54 -10.08 3.82
N ARG A 217 19.77 -9.03 3.54
CA ARG A 217 19.73 -8.40 2.21
C ARG A 217 20.40 -7.04 2.08
N LEU A 218 21.11 -6.59 3.11
CA LEU A 218 21.81 -5.31 3.10
C LEU A 218 23.26 -5.49 3.55
N ALA A 219 24.21 -4.95 2.81
CA ALA A 219 25.62 -4.93 3.19
C ALA A 219 25.83 -4.13 4.49
N SER A 220 26.67 -4.65 5.37
CA SER A 220 27.14 -3.99 6.59
C SER A 220 28.66 -3.96 6.59
N ASP A 221 29.25 -2.81 6.97
CA ASP A 221 30.70 -2.66 7.08
C ASP A 221 31.22 -3.33 8.34
N SER A 222 30.47 -3.23 9.46
CA SER A 222 30.84 -3.84 10.73
C SER A 222 30.67 -5.37 10.73
N TRP A 223 29.68 -5.87 9.97
CA TRP A 223 29.31 -7.29 9.91
C TRP A 223 29.21 -7.83 8.47
N PRO A 224 30.29 -7.82 7.67
CA PRO A 224 30.24 -8.10 6.23
C PRO A 224 29.68 -9.49 5.88
N ARG A 225 29.92 -10.51 6.72
CA ARG A 225 29.42 -11.87 6.48
C ARG A 225 27.88 -11.97 6.54
N LEU A 226 27.18 -10.99 7.12
CA LEU A 226 25.71 -10.98 7.08
C LEU A 226 25.20 -11.02 5.63
N ALA A 227 25.71 -10.15 4.78
CA ALA A 227 25.34 -10.08 3.37
C ALA A 227 26.05 -11.17 2.54
N GLU A 228 27.36 -11.36 2.74
CA GLU A 228 28.17 -12.29 1.94
C GLU A 228 27.79 -13.76 2.16
N TYR A 229 27.53 -14.16 3.40
CA TYR A 229 27.18 -15.53 3.76
C TYR A 229 25.67 -15.68 4.07
N GLY A 230 25.11 -14.82 4.92
CA GLY A 230 23.70 -14.83 5.26
C GLY A 230 22.82 -14.48 4.07
N GLY A 231 23.29 -13.61 3.16
CA GLY A 231 22.59 -13.24 1.93
C GLY A 231 22.73 -14.25 0.78
N ALA A 232 23.60 -15.24 0.87
CA ALA A 232 23.91 -16.19 -0.22
C ALA A 232 22.93 -17.38 -0.29
N GLY A 233 21.67 -17.19 0.10
CA GLY A 233 20.62 -18.20 0.05
C GLY A 233 19.24 -17.56 0.09
N GLU A 234 18.21 -18.35 -0.20
CA GLU A 234 16.80 -17.96 -0.15
C GLU A 234 15.91 -19.20 0.03
N VAL A 235 14.60 -19.01 0.13
CA VAL A 235 13.66 -20.13 0.20
C VAL A 235 13.86 -21.07 -0.98
N GLY A 236 13.83 -22.39 -0.71
CA GLY A 236 14.03 -23.41 -1.72
C GLY A 236 15.48 -23.63 -2.15
N GLY A 237 16.45 -22.88 -1.57
CA GLY A 237 17.88 -23.06 -1.86
C GLY A 237 18.38 -22.32 -3.10
N GLY A 238 17.69 -21.29 -3.54
CA GLY A 238 18.16 -20.40 -4.60
C GLY A 238 19.42 -19.61 -4.20
N PRO A 239 20.01 -18.84 -5.12
CA PRO A 239 21.29 -18.15 -4.93
C PRO A 239 21.23 -16.97 -3.96
N GLY A 240 20.03 -16.46 -3.67
CA GLY A 240 19.87 -15.26 -2.87
C GLY A 240 20.45 -14.01 -3.51
N GLY A 241 20.92 -13.11 -2.69
CA GLY A 241 21.53 -11.83 -3.07
C GLY A 241 21.44 -10.83 -1.93
N HIS A 242 22.06 -9.68 -2.12
CA HIS A 242 21.96 -8.55 -1.20
C HIS A 242 22.18 -7.23 -1.93
N TRP A 243 21.73 -6.15 -1.36
CA TRP A 243 22.01 -4.80 -1.83
C TRP A 243 23.29 -4.26 -1.18
N THR A 244 24.04 -3.51 -1.93
CA THR A 244 25.09 -2.65 -1.41
C THR A 244 24.47 -1.47 -0.65
N LYS A 245 25.24 -0.81 0.20
CA LYS A 245 24.82 0.43 0.88
C LYS A 245 24.45 1.54 -0.12
N ASP A 246 25.16 1.61 -1.24
CA ASP A 246 24.89 2.62 -2.27
C ASP A 246 23.59 2.34 -3.03
N GLU A 247 23.29 1.08 -3.34
CA GLU A 247 22.00 0.69 -3.92
C GLU A 247 20.83 1.01 -2.98
N TYR A 248 21.01 0.80 -1.66
CA TYR A 248 20.01 1.16 -0.66
C TYR A 248 19.81 2.69 -0.60
N ARG A 249 20.90 3.47 -0.51
CA ARG A 249 20.84 4.95 -0.53
C ARG A 249 20.17 5.47 -1.80
N GLU A 250 20.46 4.86 -2.94
CA GLU A 250 19.83 5.21 -4.22
C GLU A 250 18.32 4.96 -4.19
N LEU A 251 17.88 3.81 -3.65
CA LEU A 251 16.46 3.51 -3.48
C LEU A 251 15.77 4.53 -2.57
N VAL A 252 16.37 4.85 -1.42
CA VAL A 252 15.84 5.84 -0.48
C VAL A 252 15.69 7.21 -1.17
N ALA A 253 16.71 7.66 -1.88
CA ALA A 253 16.66 8.92 -2.62
C ALA A 253 15.64 8.88 -3.78
N TYR A 254 15.47 7.73 -4.44
CA TYR A 254 14.48 7.52 -5.48
C TYR A 254 13.05 7.61 -4.95
N ALA A 255 12.79 6.99 -3.81
CA ALA A 255 11.49 7.00 -3.13
C ALA A 255 11.14 8.42 -2.64
N ALA A 256 12.10 9.10 -2.01
CA ALA A 256 11.92 10.47 -1.49
C ALA A 256 11.50 11.46 -2.59
N ARG A 257 12.05 11.35 -3.81
CA ARG A 257 11.61 12.17 -4.95
C ARG A 257 10.15 11.93 -5.38
N ARG A 258 9.50 10.91 -4.84
CA ARG A 258 8.10 10.54 -5.07
C ARG A 258 7.24 10.67 -3.82
N TYR A 259 7.82 11.32 -2.78
CA TYR A 259 7.16 11.47 -1.48
C TYR A 259 6.76 10.12 -0.87
N VAL A 260 7.66 9.15 -1.01
CA VAL A 260 7.56 7.82 -0.37
C VAL A 260 8.72 7.69 0.59
N ASP A 261 8.41 7.65 1.89
CA ASP A 261 9.38 7.37 2.94
C ASP A 261 9.72 5.87 2.96
N VAL A 262 10.99 5.56 3.23
CA VAL A 262 11.44 4.19 3.43
C VAL A 262 11.50 3.90 4.93
N VAL A 263 10.81 2.83 5.36
CA VAL A 263 10.90 2.27 6.71
C VAL A 263 11.63 0.93 6.61
N PRO A 264 12.92 0.86 6.95
CA PRO A 264 13.65 -0.40 6.93
C PRO A 264 13.38 -1.20 8.18
N GLU A 265 13.32 -2.53 8.04
CA GLU A 265 13.17 -3.48 9.12
C GLU A 265 14.40 -4.40 9.22
N ILE A 266 14.93 -4.50 10.43
CA ILE A 266 15.80 -5.58 10.89
C ILE A 266 15.04 -6.32 11.98
N ASP A 267 14.53 -7.48 11.68
CA ASP A 267 13.72 -8.25 12.62
C ASP A 267 14.56 -8.88 13.72
N MET A 268 14.06 -8.83 14.96
CA MET A 268 14.72 -9.33 16.16
C MET A 268 13.75 -9.45 17.34
N PRO A 269 13.97 -10.35 18.33
CA PRO A 269 15.06 -11.32 18.44
C PRO A 269 14.84 -12.61 17.64
N GLY A 270 13.62 -12.85 17.10
CA GLY A 270 13.30 -13.94 16.19
C GLY A 270 13.68 -13.59 14.74
N HIS A 271 13.41 -14.50 13.79
CA HIS A 271 13.67 -14.32 12.36
C HIS A 271 15.13 -13.99 12.00
N VAL A 272 16.09 -14.62 12.70
CA VAL A 272 17.50 -14.22 12.71
C VAL A 272 18.46 -15.31 12.27
N ASN A 273 17.97 -16.45 11.75
CA ASN A 273 18.87 -17.57 11.42
C ASN A 273 19.96 -17.19 10.41
N ALA A 274 19.69 -16.29 9.46
CA ALA A 274 20.73 -15.83 8.52
C ALA A 274 21.89 -15.13 9.25
N ALA A 275 21.60 -14.30 10.27
CA ALA A 275 22.63 -13.69 11.13
C ALA A 275 23.34 -14.73 11.98
N GLN A 276 22.61 -15.65 12.59
CA GLN A 276 23.14 -16.73 13.42
C GLN A 276 24.01 -17.73 12.64
N ALA A 277 23.72 -17.94 11.36
CA ALA A 277 24.54 -18.74 10.46
C ALA A 277 25.83 -18.01 10.06
N SER A 278 25.75 -16.67 9.96
CA SER A 278 26.90 -15.84 9.60
C SER A 278 27.91 -15.70 10.74
N TYR A 279 27.44 -15.63 11.99
CA TYR A 279 28.27 -15.35 13.16
C TYR A 279 27.93 -16.24 14.36
N ALA A 280 28.91 -17.05 14.76
CA ALA A 280 28.74 -17.99 15.87
C ALA A 280 28.44 -17.29 17.21
N GLU A 281 29.01 -16.10 17.43
CA GLU A 281 28.87 -15.31 18.65
C GLU A 281 27.47 -14.75 18.90
N LEU A 282 26.60 -14.77 17.90
CA LEU A 282 25.17 -14.39 18.04
C LEU A 282 24.32 -15.54 18.63
N ASN A 283 24.92 -16.72 18.82
CA ASN A 283 24.26 -17.89 19.35
C ASN A 283 24.74 -18.15 20.78
N CYS A 284 23.83 -18.48 21.71
CA CYS A 284 24.18 -18.73 23.13
C CYS A 284 25.14 -19.90 23.33
N ASP A 285 25.17 -20.87 22.43
CA ASP A 285 26.11 -22.01 22.48
C ASP A 285 27.44 -21.74 21.75
N GLY A 286 27.62 -20.54 21.20
CA GLY A 286 28.80 -20.14 20.45
C GLY A 286 29.02 -20.90 19.14
N LYS A 287 27.98 -21.50 18.57
CA LYS A 287 28.07 -22.27 17.32
C LYS A 287 27.21 -21.63 16.22
N ALA A 288 27.82 -21.38 15.07
CA ALA A 288 27.06 -20.91 13.90
C ALA A 288 26.01 -21.94 13.46
N ARG A 289 24.87 -21.45 13.04
CA ARG A 289 23.78 -22.27 12.50
C ARG A 289 24.04 -22.60 11.02
N GLU A 290 23.35 -23.63 10.52
CA GLU A 290 23.26 -23.86 9.08
C GLU A 290 22.32 -22.81 8.46
N ARG A 291 22.58 -22.46 7.20
CA ARG A 291 21.65 -21.58 6.45
C ARG A 291 20.31 -22.27 6.28
N TYR A 292 19.25 -21.54 6.48
CA TYR A 292 17.89 -22.04 6.39
C TYR A 292 17.24 -21.70 5.04
N THR A 293 16.55 -22.65 4.43
CA THR A 293 15.89 -22.51 3.13
C THR A 293 14.41 -22.92 3.14
N GLY A 294 13.88 -23.23 4.33
CA GLY A 294 12.46 -23.56 4.53
C GLY A 294 11.62 -22.31 4.80
N ILE A 295 10.35 -22.53 5.17
CA ILE A 295 9.38 -21.48 5.47
C ILE A 295 8.78 -21.58 6.88
N LYS A 296 9.37 -22.39 7.77
CA LYS A 296 8.92 -22.44 9.17
C LYS A 296 9.49 -21.24 9.91
N VAL A 297 8.72 -20.72 10.86
CA VAL A 297 9.05 -19.54 11.66
C VAL A 297 9.14 -19.88 13.15
N GLY A 298 9.62 -18.94 13.97
CA GLY A 298 9.61 -19.00 15.44
C GLY A 298 10.66 -19.91 16.07
N PHE A 299 11.64 -20.42 15.32
CA PHE A 299 12.67 -21.35 15.81
C PHE A 299 14.01 -20.67 16.12
N SER A 300 14.27 -19.50 15.56
CA SER A 300 15.51 -18.74 15.76
C SER A 300 15.35 -17.69 16.86
N SER A 301 16.43 -17.39 17.56
CA SER A 301 16.49 -16.30 18.55
C SER A 301 17.93 -15.89 18.77
N LEU A 302 18.22 -14.58 18.73
CA LEU A 302 19.51 -14.05 19.19
C LEU A 302 19.77 -14.44 20.64
N CYS A 303 21.05 -14.56 21.02
CA CYS A 303 21.43 -14.79 22.42
C CYS A 303 21.20 -13.52 23.24
N VAL A 304 20.05 -13.42 23.89
CA VAL A 304 19.58 -12.21 24.59
C VAL A 304 20.42 -11.87 25.84
N ASP A 305 21.15 -12.82 26.40
CA ASP A 305 22.05 -12.62 27.55
C ASP A 305 23.46 -12.17 27.15
N SER A 306 23.76 -12.12 25.85
CA SER A 306 25.10 -11.79 25.35
C SER A 306 25.22 -10.29 25.05
N GLU A 307 26.19 -9.60 25.66
CA GLU A 307 26.52 -8.22 25.29
C GLU A 307 26.92 -8.09 23.82
N ARG A 308 27.53 -9.15 23.24
CA ARG A 308 27.87 -9.17 21.81
C ARG A 308 26.63 -9.02 20.89
N THR A 309 25.49 -9.53 21.34
CA THR A 309 24.20 -9.32 20.64
C THR A 309 23.83 -7.84 20.59
N TYR A 310 24.05 -7.10 21.66
CA TYR A 310 23.68 -5.67 21.69
C TYR A 310 24.70 -4.78 20.99
N GLU A 311 25.98 -5.16 20.98
CA GLU A 311 26.98 -4.54 20.09
C GLU A 311 26.58 -4.72 18.62
N PHE A 312 26.19 -5.94 18.23
CA PHE A 312 25.67 -6.23 16.90
C PHE A 312 24.47 -5.37 16.53
N ILE A 313 23.47 -5.27 17.42
CA ILE A 313 22.26 -4.47 17.18
C ILE A 313 22.62 -2.99 17.04
N ASP A 314 23.48 -2.45 17.89
CA ASP A 314 23.90 -1.05 17.86
C ASP A 314 24.61 -0.71 16.55
N GLU A 315 25.59 -1.52 16.15
CA GLU A 315 26.36 -1.31 14.93
C GLU A 315 25.50 -1.41 13.67
N VAL A 316 24.62 -2.42 13.58
CA VAL A 316 23.76 -2.64 12.40
C VAL A 316 22.66 -1.57 12.30
N LEU A 317 21.98 -1.24 13.40
CA LEU A 317 20.95 -0.21 13.39
C LEU A 317 21.56 1.19 13.20
N GLY A 318 22.78 1.42 13.71
CA GLY A 318 23.54 2.65 13.48
C GLY A 318 23.84 2.88 12.00
N GLU A 319 24.40 1.87 11.32
CA GLU A 319 24.66 1.94 9.87
C GLU A 319 23.36 2.17 9.08
N LEU A 320 22.26 1.53 9.46
CA LEU A 320 20.97 1.67 8.80
C LEU A 320 20.36 3.06 9.03
N ALA A 321 20.43 3.58 10.26
CA ALA A 321 19.94 4.90 10.63
C ALA A 321 20.65 6.03 9.86
N GLU A 322 21.96 5.91 9.64
CA GLU A 322 22.76 6.86 8.87
C GLU A 322 22.29 6.96 7.41
N MET A 323 21.90 5.83 6.82
CA MET A 323 21.46 5.77 5.42
C MET A 323 19.98 6.11 5.21
N THR A 324 19.20 6.19 6.30
CA THR A 324 17.74 6.35 6.24
C THR A 324 17.32 7.68 6.84
N PRO A 325 17.03 8.73 6.04
CA PRO A 325 16.58 10.02 6.55
C PRO A 325 15.23 9.97 7.28
N GLY A 326 14.35 9.01 6.92
CA GLY A 326 13.04 8.82 7.53
C GLY A 326 13.12 8.64 9.06
N LYS A 327 12.04 8.98 9.74
CA LYS A 327 12.01 8.99 11.21
C LYS A 327 11.85 7.60 11.84
N TYR A 328 11.47 6.58 11.07
CA TYR A 328 11.13 5.26 11.58
C TYR A 328 12.22 4.23 11.31
N LEU A 329 12.49 3.38 12.29
CA LEU A 329 13.16 2.09 12.13
C LEU A 329 12.24 1.00 12.68
N HIS A 330 12.02 -0.05 11.90
CA HIS A 330 11.24 -1.21 12.31
C HIS A 330 12.17 -2.30 12.84
N ILE A 331 11.87 -2.83 14.04
CA ILE A 331 12.71 -3.83 14.72
C ILE A 331 12.01 -5.19 14.86
N GLY A 332 10.97 -5.45 14.08
CA GLY A 332 10.24 -6.72 14.08
C GLY A 332 9.56 -7.02 15.41
N GLY A 333 9.94 -8.11 16.03
CA GLY A 333 9.50 -8.52 17.35
C GLY A 333 8.34 -9.52 17.36
N ASP A 334 7.94 -10.02 16.21
CA ASP A 334 6.93 -11.05 16.07
C ASP A 334 7.50 -12.46 16.22
N GLU A 335 6.61 -13.42 16.45
CA GLU A 335 6.86 -14.85 16.42
C GLU A 335 8.14 -15.35 17.15
N ALA A 336 8.66 -14.60 18.11
CA ALA A 336 9.86 -14.94 18.88
C ALA A 336 9.60 -16.12 19.85
N HIS A 337 9.07 -17.24 19.34
CA HIS A 337 8.61 -18.37 20.13
C HIS A 337 9.75 -19.10 20.87
N SER A 338 10.97 -18.98 20.38
CA SER A 338 12.18 -19.54 21.00
C SER A 338 12.76 -18.65 22.10
N THR A 339 12.21 -17.45 22.30
CA THR A 339 12.65 -16.49 23.33
C THR A 339 11.63 -16.50 24.49
N PRO A 340 12.04 -16.83 25.73
CA PRO A 340 11.15 -16.72 26.88
C PRO A 340 10.58 -15.29 27.05
N ALA A 341 9.34 -15.17 27.52
CA ALA A 341 8.64 -13.88 27.57
C ALA A 341 9.37 -12.79 28.39
N ALA A 342 10.06 -13.18 29.49
CA ALA A 342 10.84 -12.23 30.29
C ALA A 342 12.07 -11.74 29.53
N ASP A 343 12.75 -12.64 28.81
CA ASP A 343 13.92 -12.33 28.00
C ASP A 343 13.53 -11.49 26.78
N TYR A 344 12.38 -11.80 26.15
CA TYR A 344 11.81 -10.97 25.09
C TYR A 344 11.57 -9.52 25.57
N ALA A 345 10.94 -9.34 26.72
CA ALA A 345 10.69 -8.01 27.26
C ALA A 345 11.99 -7.24 27.55
N ALA A 346 12.97 -7.90 28.16
CA ALA A 346 14.28 -7.30 28.44
C ALA A 346 15.04 -6.96 27.15
N PHE A 347 14.97 -7.83 26.15
CA PHE A 347 15.58 -7.61 24.84
C PHE A 347 14.96 -6.40 24.14
N MET A 348 13.63 -6.35 24.06
CA MET A 348 12.92 -5.24 23.38
C MET A 348 13.15 -3.90 24.10
N ASP A 349 13.25 -3.87 25.44
CA ASP A 349 13.63 -2.66 26.18
C ASP A 349 15.01 -2.13 25.71
N ARG A 350 15.99 -3.00 25.53
CA ARG A 350 17.34 -2.62 25.07
C ARG A 350 17.38 -2.24 23.60
N ALA A 351 16.72 -3.02 22.72
CA ALA A 351 16.70 -2.76 21.29
C ALA A 351 16.03 -1.40 20.97
N GLN A 352 14.92 -1.09 21.64
CA GLN A 352 14.26 0.22 21.52
C GLN A 352 15.16 1.38 21.96
N ALA A 353 15.93 1.18 23.06
CA ALA A 353 16.87 2.19 23.54
C ALA A 353 17.95 2.49 22.49
N VAL A 354 18.48 1.44 21.82
CA VAL A 354 19.45 1.59 20.72
C VAL A 354 18.86 2.45 19.59
N VAL A 355 17.65 2.14 19.12
CA VAL A 355 16.98 2.96 18.09
C VAL A 355 16.88 4.43 18.50
N GLY A 356 16.55 4.67 19.78
CA GLY A 356 16.45 6.01 20.35
C GLY A 356 17.77 6.80 20.32
N THR A 357 18.93 6.15 20.45
CA THR A 357 20.25 6.81 20.38
C THR A 357 20.53 7.45 19.02
N TYR A 358 19.93 6.91 17.95
CA TYR A 358 20.02 7.44 16.59
C TYR A 358 18.92 8.45 16.24
N GLY A 359 18.13 8.90 17.23
CA GLY A 359 17.05 9.87 17.04
C GLY A 359 15.88 9.34 16.20
N LYS A 360 15.75 8.01 16.08
CA LYS A 360 14.67 7.34 15.34
C LYS A 360 13.52 6.94 16.26
N THR A 361 12.35 6.81 15.66
CA THR A 361 11.15 6.27 16.33
C THR A 361 11.02 4.79 16.00
N VAL A 362 10.83 3.98 17.01
CA VAL A 362 10.60 2.54 16.86
C VAL A 362 9.26 2.27 16.19
N VAL A 363 9.26 1.40 15.19
CA VAL A 363 8.09 0.64 14.76
C VAL A 363 8.37 -0.84 15.07
N ALA A 364 7.37 -1.57 15.54
CA ALA A 364 7.49 -3.02 15.76
C ALA A 364 6.13 -3.69 15.58
N TRP A 365 6.14 -4.98 15.28
CA TRP A 365 4.92 -5.76 15.26
C TRP A 365 4.22 -5.73 16.61
N HIS A 366 2.91 -5.90 16.63
CA HIS A 366 2.07 -5.63 17.82
C HIS A 366 2.40 -6.48 19.04
N GLN A 367 3.23 -7.51 18.91
CA GLN A 367 3.78 -8.28 20.05
C GLN A 367 4.55 -7.40 21.04
N LEU A 368 5.09 -6.27 20.55
CA LEU A 368 5.70 -5.25 21.42
C LEU A 368 4.76 -4.78 22.54
N ALA A 369 3.43 -4.87 22.36
CA ALA A 369 2.46 -4.56 23.40
C ALA A 369 2.57 -5.47 24.64
N SER A 370 3.21 -6.65 24.52
CA SER A 370 3.49 -7.56 25.64
C SER A 370 4.75 -7.20 26.44
N ALA A 371 5.59 -6.32 25.90
CA ALA A 371 6.74 -5.71 26.56
C ALA A 371 6.38 -4.29 27.04
N ARG A 372 7.34 -3.40 27.18
CA ARG A 372 7.12 -1.99 27.49
C ARG A 372 7.47 -1.12 26.29
N PRO A 373 6.49 -0.75 25.46
CA PRO A 373 6.75 0.13 24.34
C PRO A 373 7.38 1.45 24.80
N ALA A 374 8.49 1.86 24.17
CA ALA A 374 9.14 3.13 24.44
C ALA A 374 8.19 4.30 24.06
N ALA A 375 8.36 5.46 24.68
CA ALA A 375 7.51 6.62 24.41
C ALA A 375 7.49 6.95 22.90
N GLY A 376 6.31 7.00 22.30
CA GLY A 376 6.11 7.26 20.87
C GLY A 376 6.34 6.05 19.95
N ALA A 377 6.72 4.89 20.47
CA ALA A 377 6.83 3.67 19.66
C ALA A 377 5.50 3.35 18.97
N VAL A 378 5.55 2.94 17.73
CA VAL A 378 4.41 2.61 16.88
C VAL A 378 4.23 1.10 16.84
N LEU A 379 3.02 0.63 17.08
CA LEU A 379 2.68 -0.78 17.01
C LEU A 379 2.03 -1.11 15.66
N GLN A 380 2.58 -2.08 14.95
CA GLN A 380 1.99 -2.55 13.70
C GLN A 380 1.16 -3.81 13.95
N TYR A 381 -0.16 -3.67 13.84
CA TYR A 381 -1.10 -4.76 14.12
C TYR A 381 -1.32 -5.62 12.89
N TRP A 382 -0.81 -6.87 12.91
CA TRP A 382 -1.03 -7.86 11.85
C TRP A 382 -2.04 -8.97 12.20
N GLY A 383 -2.64 -8.89 13.39
CA GLY A 383 -3.67 -9.84 13.80
C GLY A 383 -4.84 -9.90 12.81
N HIS A 384 -5.66 -10.92 12.94
CA HIS A 384 -6.80 -11.20 12.06
C HIS A 384 -8.07 -11.48 12.89
N ASP A 385 -9.19 -11.84 12.26
CA ASP A 385 -10.48 -12.07 12.95
C ASP A 385 -10.34 -13.06 14.12
N ARG A 386 -9.48 -14.09 14.00
CA ARG A 386 -9.25 -15.13 15.02
C ARG A 386 -8.17 -14.79 16.06
N THR A 387 -7.51 -13.66 15.96
CA THR A 387 -6.53 -13.20 16.96
C THR A 387 -7.18 -13.09 18.32
N SER A 388 -6.47 -13.50 19.37
CA SER A 388 -7.01 -13.62 20.72
C SER A 388 -7.52 -12.27 21.27
N ALA A 389 -8.51 -12.32 22.14
CA ALA A 389 -9.03 -11.12 22.79
C ALA A 389 -7.95 -10.45 23.66
N ALA A 390 -7.03 -11.22 24.24
CA ALA A 390 -5.93 -10.71 25.04
C ALA A 390 -4.95 -9.88 24.23
N GLU A 391 -4.54 -10.35 23.05
CA GLU A 391 -3.65 -9.60 22.14
C GLU A 391 -4.33 -8.30 21.66
N LYS A 392 -5.60 -8.37 21.23
CA LYS A 392 -6.37 -7.18 20.84
C LYS A 392 -6.48 -6.17 21.98
N ALA A 393 -6.72 -6.65 23.20
CA ALA A 393 -6.78 -5.80 24.40
C ALA A 393 -5.42 -5.17 24.74
N GLY A 394 -4.30 -5.89 24.52
CA GLY A 394 -2.95 -5.37 24.69
C GLY A 394 -2.68 -4.18 23.77
N VAL A 395 -3.01 -4.32 22.48
CA VAL A 395 -2.87 -3.21 21.51
C VAL A 395 -3.78 -2.05 21.86
N ALA A 396 -5.02 -2.31 22.27
CA ALA A 396 -5.95 -1.25 22.69
C ALA A 396 -5.45 -0.52 23.95
N ALA A 397 -4.81 -1.23 24.89
CA ALA A 397 -4.20 -0.61 26.07
C ALA A 397 -3.01 0.28 25.70
N ALA A 398 -2.14 -0.18 24.79
CA ALA A 398 -1.04 0.62 24.27
C ALA A 398 -1.54 1.87 23.53
N ALA A 399 -2.56 1.73 22.67
CA ALA A 399 -3.18 2.87 21.98
C ALA A 399 -3.74 3.92 22.98
N LYS A 400 -4.40 3.48 24.07
CA LYS A 400 -4.88 4.37 25.14
C LYS A 400 -3.73 5.02 25.90
N ALA A 401 -2.57 4.38 25.98
CA ALA A 401 -1.36 4.96 26.58
C ALA A 401 -0.65 5.96 25.67
N GLY A 402 -1.15 6.17 24.43
CA GLY A 402 -0.66 7.16 23.48
C GLY A 402 0.26 6.60 22.40
N HIS A 403 0.35 5.28 22.26
CA HIS A 403 1.12 4.64 21.18
C HIS A 403 0.29 4.60 19.89
N PRO A 404 0.81 5.15 18.76
CA PRO A 404 0.14 5.05 17.48
C PRO A 404 0.09 3.61 16.97
N VAL A 405 -0.94 3.28 16.18
CA VAL A 405 -1.13 1.94 15.62
C VAL A 405 -1.20 2.01 14.10
N ILE A 406 -0.38 1.20 13.42
CA ILE A 406 -0.52 0.89 11.99
C ILE A 406 -1.35 -0.40 11.89
N LEU A 407 -2.37 -0.40 11.03
CA LEU A 407 -3.21 -1.56 10.81
C LEU A 407 -2.80 -2.34 9.56
N SER A 408 -2.38 -3.58 9.77
CA SER A 408 -1.96 -4.52 8.72
C SER A 408 -2.65 -5.90 8.89
N PRO A 409 -4.00 -5.96 9.09
CA PRO A 409 -4.63 -7.23 9.44
C PRO A 409 -4.43 -8.27 8.36
N ALA A 410 -3.90 -9.46 8.74
CA ALA A 410 -3.44 -10.46 7.80
C ALA A 410 -4.56 -11.02 6.90
N ASP A 411 -5.78 -11.09 7.40
CA ASP A 411 -6.95 -11.54 6.64
C ASP A 411 -7.65 -10.41 5.84
N ARG A 412 -6.97 -9.27 5.67
CA ARG A 412 -7.40 -8.11 4.88
C ARG A 412 -6.27 -7.57 4.00
N LEU A 413 -5.11 -7.28 4.58
CA LEU A 413 -4.05 -6.52 3.92
C LEU A 413 -2.77 -7.31 3.62
N TYR A 414 -2.62 -8.56 4.09
CA TYR A 414 -1.49 -9.39 3.65
C TYR A 414 -1.68 -9.78 2.19
N LEU A 415 -0.83 -9.18 1.35
CA LEU A 415 -0.93 -9.35 -0.11
C LEU A 415 -0.46 -10.73 -0.58
N ASP A 416 0.30 -11.45 0.23
CA ASP A 416 0.69 -12.84 -0.02
C ASP A 416 -0.43 -13.85 0.27
N MET A 417 -1.52 -13.46 0.94
CA MET A 417 -2.69 -14.32 1.07
C MET A 417 -3.37 -14.52 -0.28
N LYS A 418 -3.67 -15.77 -0.63
CA LYS A 418 -4.34 -16.14 -1.88
C LYS A 418 -5.68 -15.46 -2.02
N TYR A 419 -6.03 -15.08 -3.25
CA TYR A 419 -7.40 -14.59 -3.55
C TYR A 419 -8.45 -15.69 -3.37
N ASP A 420 -8.12 -16.89 -3.82
CA ASP A 420 -8.98 -18.08 -3.84
C ASP A 420 -8.12 -19.36 -3.89
N LYS A 421 -8.76 -20.52 -4.00
CA LYS A 421 -8.07 -21.83 -4.07
C LYS A 421 -7.31 -22.06 -5.39
N GLU A 422 -7.66 -21.35 -6.47
CA GLU A 422 -7.03 -21.42 -7.78
C GLU A 422 -5.76 -20.57 -7.87
N THR A 423 -5.58 -19.61 -6.99
CA THR A 423 -4.40 -18.74 -6.91
C THR A 423 -3.15 -19.60 -6.62
N LYS A 424 -2.17 -19.56 -7.52
CA LYS A 424 -0.96 -20.39 -7.39
C LYS A 424 0.03 -19.85 -6.36
N PRO A 425 0.59 -18.60 -6.50
CA PRO A 425 1.47 -18.05 -5.48
C PRO A 425 0.67 -17.65 -4.23
N GLY A 426 1.37 -17.52 -3.11
CA GLY A 426 0.78 -17.07 -1.86
C GLY A 426 0.42 -18.19 -0.89
N LEU A 427 0.05 -17.79 0.30
CA LEU A 427 -0.36 -18.64 1.42
C LEU A 427 -1.87 -18.46 1.72
N ALA A 428 -2.41 -19.22 2.65
CA ALA A 428 -3.83 -19.16 3.04
C ALA A 428 -4.04 -19.37 4.55
N TRP A 429 -3.02 -19.18 5.37
CA TRP A 429 -3.10 -19.41 6.81
C TRP A 429 -4.08 -18.45 7.52
N ALA A 430 -4.18 -17.19 7.04
CA ALA A 430 -5.18 -16.24 7.53
C ALA A 430 -6.54 -16.35 6.81
N GLY A 431 -6.63 -17.23 5.81
CA GLY A 431 -7.79 -17.43 4.92
C GLY A 431 -7.54 -16.85 3.53
N TYR A 432 -8.53 -16.99 2.64
CA TYR A 432 -8.49 -16.32 1.35
C TYR A 432 -8.86 -14.84 1.49
N VAL A 433 -8.14 -13.98 0.76
CA VAL A 433 -8.33 -12.53 0.78
C VAL A 433 -8.67 -12.04 -0.64
N PRO A 434 -9.90 -12.28 -1.13
CA PRO A 434 -10.36 -11.70 -2.39
C PRO A 434 -10.41 -10.17 -2.30
N VAL A 435 -10.42 -9.49 -3.44
CA VAL A 435 -10.36 -8.02 -3.54
C VAL A 435 -11.44 -7.33 -2.68
N ARG A 436 -12.67 -7.85 -2.70
CA ARG A 436 -13.75 -7.34 -1.87
C ARG A 436 -13.45 -7.44 -0.37
N ARG A 437 -12.88 -8.56 0.11
CA ARG A 437 -12.53 -8.73 1.52
C ARG A 437 -11.40 -7.78 1.94
N ALA A 438 -10.41 -7.59 1.08
CA ALA A 438 -9.32 -6.67 1.32
C ALA A 438 -9.80 -5.22 1.52
N TYR A 439 -10.88 -4.85 0.86
CA TYR A 439 -11.41 -3.48 0.88
C TYR A 439 -12.56 -3.25 1.87
N SER A 440 -13.45 -4.25 2.10
CA SER A 440 -14.73 -4.05 2.80
C SER A 440 -14.58 -4.02 4.33
N TRP A 441 -13.85 -3.05 4.84
CA TRP A 441 -13.70 -2.77 6.27
C TRP A 441 -13.30 -1.29 6.45
N ASP A 442 -13.45 -0.76 7.69
CA ASP A 442 -13.07 0.62 8.00
C ASP A 442 -11.94 0.62 9.04
N PRO A 443 -10.75 1.18 8.69
CA PRO A 443 -9.63 1.30 9.64
C PRO A 443 -9.97 2.02 10.94
N GLY A 444 -10.84 3.03 10.89
CA GLY A 444 -11.22 3.81 12.06
C GLY A 444 -12.01 3.02 13.12
N THR A 445 -12.60 1.88 12.75
CA THR A 445 -13.45 1.06 13.62
C THR A 445 -13.05 -0.40 13.71
N TYR A 446 -11.99 -0.82 12.99
CA TYR A 446 -11.61 -2.22 12.84
C TYR A 446 -11.19 -2.89 14.15
N LEU A 447 -10.34 -2.24 14.95
CA LEU A 447 -9.77 -2.85 16.15
C LEU A 447 -10.51 -2.35 17.41
N PRO A 448 -11.29 -3.20 18.09
CA PRO A 448 -12.05 -2.79 19.25
C PRO A 448 -11.18 -2.16 20.36
N GLY A 449 -11.56 -0.98 20.82
CA GLY A 449 -10.87 -0.25 21.88
C GLY A 449 -9.70 0.62 21.43
N VAL A 450 -9.35 0.60 20.13
CA VAL A 450 -8.43 1.54 19.50
C VAL A 450 -9.26 2.65 18.85
N PRO A 451 -9.17 3.91 19.32
CA PRO A 451 -9.89 5.02 18.69
C PRO A 451 -9.22 5.38 17.35
N GLU A 452 -9.99 5.90 16.40
CA GLU A 452 -9.45 6.32 15.09
C GLU A 452 -8.27 7.30 15.22
N SER A 453 -8.32 8.18 16.22
CA SER A 453 -7.22 9.13 16.49
C SER A 453 -5.89 8.48 16.89
N ALA A 454 -5.89 7.21 17.29
CA ALA A 454 -4.68 6.45 17.58
C ALA A 454 -4.22 5.62 16.34
N VAL A 455 -5.06 5.51 15.30
CA VAL A 455 -4.66 4.86 14.05
C VAL A 455 -3.78 5.81 13.26
N LEU A 456 -2.50 5.48 13.14
CA LEU A 456 -1.55 6.23 12.31
C LEU A 456 -1.86 6.04 10.83
N GLY A 457 -2.30 4.84 10.46
CA GLY A 457 -2.67 4.49 9.11
C GLY A 457 -2.78 2.99 8.87
N VAL A 458 -2.63 2.62 7.61
CA VAL A 458 -2.76 1.24 7.11
C VAL A 458 -1.52 0.84 6.32
N GLU A 459 -1.17 -0.45 6.37
CA GLU A 459 -0.09 -1.00 5.55
C GLU A 459 -0.44 -2.38 5.03
N ALA A 460 -0.06 -2.66 3.79
CA ALA A 460 -0.23 -3.96 3.14
C ALA A 460 1.11 -4.68 2.99
N PRO A 461 1.43 -5.63 3.86
CA PRO A 461 2.59 -6.51 3.73
C PRO A 461 2.47 -7.49 2.56
N LEU A 462 3.58 -7.72 1.87
CA LEU A 462 3.75 -8.77 0.87
C LEU A 462 4.93 -9.64 1.26
N TRP A 463 4.66 -10.77 1.89
CA TRP A 463 5.62 -11.79 2.24
C TRP A 463 5.97 -12.66 1.04
N THR A 464 7.21 -13.15 0.97
CA THR A 464 7.71 -13.75 -0.27
C THR A 464 8.11 -15.22 -0.16
N GLU A 465 7.64 -15.96 0.84
CA GLU A 465 7.93 -17.41 0.98
C GLU A 465 7.57 -18.22 -0.26
N THR A 466 6.54 -17.80 -0.99
CA THR A 466 6.06 -18.44 -2.21
C THR A 466 6.07 -17.53 -3.44
N VAL A 467 6.67 -16.35 -3.31
CA VAL A 467 6.70 -15.29 -4.32
C VAL A 467 8.14 -15.10 -4.79
N ALA A 468 8.54 -15.82 -5.84
CA ALA A 468 9.90 -15.81 -6.33
C ALA A 468 10.13 -14.88 -7.52
N THR A 469 9.06 -14.33 -8.11
CA THR A 469 9.16 -13.50 -9.31
C THR A 469 8.38 -12.20 -9.16
N ARG A 470 8.81 -11.17 -9.90
CA ARG A 470 8.07 -9.90 -9.98
C ARG A 470 6.64 -10.09 -10.51
N GLN A 471 6.42 -11.05 -11.40
CA GLN A 471 5.09 -11.34 -11.94
C GLN A 471 4.15 -11.89 -10.85
N ASP A 472 4.64 -12.80 -9.99
CA ASP A 472 3.88 -13.31 -8.85
C ASP A 472 3.56 -12.19 -7.85
N TRP A 473 4.55 -11.35 -7.56
CA TRP A 473 4.41 -10.18 -6.71
C TRP A 473 3.34 -9.22 -7.25
N GLU A 474 3.48 -8.74 -8.52
CA GLU A 474 2.49 -7.82 -9.11
C GLU A 474 1.09 -8.45 -9.11
N TYR A 475 0.97 -9.73 -9.47
CA TYR A 475 -0.30 -10.45 -9.48
C TYR A 475 -0.98 -10.50 -8.10
N LEU A 476 -0.21 -10.71 -7.04
CA LEU A 476 -0.72 -10.74 -5.68
C LEU A 476 -1.00 -9.34 -5.10
N ALA A 477 -0.14 -8.37 -5.38
CA ALA A 477 -0.29 -7.00 -4.87
C ALA A 477 -1.46 -6.28 -5.55
N PHE A 478 -1.58 -6.42 -6.88
CA PHE A 478 -2.60 -5.71 -7.63
C PHE A 478 -3.81 -6.62 -7.93
N PRO A 479 -5.04 -6.11 -7.70
CA PRO A 479 -5.37 -4.72 -7.42
C PRO A 479 -5.55 -4.37 -5.93
N ARG A 480 -5.24 -5.27 -4.97
CA ARG A 480 -5.54 -5.06 -3.54
C ARG A 480 -4.84 -3.83 -2.95
N VAL A 481 -3.63 -3.52 -3.41
CA VAL A 481 -2.91 -2.32 -2.96
C VAL A 481 -3.63 -1.01 -3.33
N LEU A 482 -4.46 -1.02 -4.38
CA LEU A 482 -5.29 0.13 -4.72
C LEU A 482 -6.41 0.33 -3.68
N GLY A 483 -6.93 -0.77 -3.11
CA GLY A 483 -7.88 -0.74 -2.00
C GLY A 483 -7.24 -0.21 -0.72
N LEU A 484 -6.02 -0.64 -0.40
CA LEU A 484 -5.23 -0.06 0.68
C LEU A 484 -5.10 1.46 0.52
N ALA A 485 -4.72 1.93 -0.67
CA ALA A 485 -4.55 3.35 -0.95
C ALA A 485 -5.83 4.14 -0.66
N GLU A 486 -6.99 3.62 -1.06
CA GLU A 486 -8.28 4.27 -0.79
C GLU A 486 -8.65 4.21 0.70
N LEU A 487 -8.46 3.09 1.38
CA LEU A 487 -8.69 2.96 2.83
C LEU A 487 -7.85 3.95 3.65
N GLY A 488 -6.62 4.19 3.21
CA GLY A 488 -5.70 5.10 3.89
C GLY A 488 -5.90 6.58 3.53
N TRP A 489 -6.34 6.86 2.31
CA TRP A 489 -6.47 8.23 1.81
C TRP A 489 -7.87 8.81 1.96
N SER A 490 -8.91 8.06 1.54
CA SER A 490 -10.27 8.59 1.36
C SER A 490 -11.01 8.78 2.68
N PRO A 491 -11.92 9.76 2.79
CA PRO A 491 -12.77 9.91 3.97
C PRO A 491 -13.66 8.68 4.17
N ALA A 492 -13.94 8.31 5.42
CA ALA A 492 -14.77 7.15 5.77
C ALA A 492 -16.11 7.11 5.02
N ALA A 493 -16.73 8.28 4.83
CA ALA A 493 -18.02 8.40 4.14
C ALA A 493 -17.96 8.06 2.63
N ALA A 494 -16.77 8.03 2.02
CA ALA A 494 -16.57 7.65 0.63
C ALA A 494 -16.31 6.15 0.44
N LEU A 495 -16.14 5.39 1.54
CA LEU A 495 -15.87 3.98 1.48
C LEU A 495 -17.15 3.18 1.19
N GLY A 496 -17.16 2.39 0.13
CA GLY A 496 -18.26 1.54 -0.26
C GLY A 496 -17.86 0.62 -1.41
N TRP A 497 -18.14 -0.69 -1.28
CA TRP A 497 -17.71 -1.68 -2.28
C TRP A 497 -18.26 -1.39 -3.68
N ASP A 498 -19.53 -1.03 -3.79
CA ASP A 498 -20.17 -0.89 -5.09
C ASP A 498 -19.60 0.30 -5.90
N ASP A 499 -19.30 1.40 -5.23
CA ASP A 499 -18.63 2.55 -5.85
C ASP A 499 -17.14 2.28 -6.09
N TYR A 500 -16.46 1.65 -5.12
CA TYR A 500 -15.05 1.31 -5.25
C TYR A 500 -14.77 0.39 -6.42
N ARG A 501 -15.56 -0.69 -6.62
CA ARG A 501 -15.33 -1.63 -7.73
C ARG A 501 -15.45 -0.98 -9.11
N GLU A 502 -16.29 0.05 -9.25
CA GLU A 502 -16.42 0.83 -10.49
C GLU A 502 -15.20 1.74 -10.70
N ARG A 503 -14.71 2.40 -9.64
CA ARG A 503 -13.45 3.16 -9.67
C ARG A 503 -12.28 2.25 -9.98
N LEU A 504 -12.21 1.08 -9.36
CA LEU A 504 -11.18 0.08 -9.59
C LEU A 504 -11.19 -0.42 -11.04
N ALA A 505 -12.35 -0.73 -11.58
CA ALA A 505 -12.49 -1.17 -12.97
C ALA A 505 -11.94 -0.13 -13.96
N ALA A 506 -12.11 1.16 -13.68
CA ALA A 506 -11.57 2.25 -14.49
C ALA A 506 -10.03 2.33 -14.48
N GLN A 507 -9.36 1.69 -13.52
CA GLN A 507 -7.89 1.62 -13.49
C GLN A 507 -7.32 0.52 -14.40
N GLY A 508 -8.12 -0.49 -14.79
CA GLY A 508 -7.66 -1.61 -15.63
C GLY A 508 -6.86 -1.18 -16.85
N PRO A 509 -7.36 -0.28 -17.74
CA PRO A 509 -6.61 0.19 -18.91
C PRO A 509 -5.28 0.88 -18.58
N ARG A 510 -5.15 1.49 -17.37
CA ARG A 510 -3.92 2.13 -16.91
C ARG A 510 -2.90 1.12 -16.40
N LEU A 511 -3.36 0.08 -15.69
CA LEU A 511 -2.53 -1.04 -15.28
C LEU A 511 -2.00 -1.80 -16.49
N ASP A 512 -2.87 -2.08 -17.47
CA ASP A 512 -2.50 -2.72 -18.74
C ASP A 512 -1.46 -1.88 -19.52
N ALA A 513 -1.66 -0.56 -19.62
CA ALA A 513 -0.73 0.34 -20.33
C ALA A 513 0.66 0.40 -19.68
N GLN A 514 0.77 0.15 -18.38
CA GLN A 514 2.02 0.10 -17.62
C GLN A 514 2.64 -1.30 -17.56
N GLY A 515 1.98 -2.31 -18.15
CA GLY A 515 2.41 -3.70 -18.11
C GLY A 515 2.46 -4.25 -16.68
N ILE A 516 1.54 -3.81 -15.81
CA ILE A 516 1.38 -4.33 -14.45
C ILE A 516 0.53 -5.60 -14.53
N GLY A 517 1.08 -6.72 -14.05
CA GLY A 517 0.31 -7.95 -13.87
C GLY A 517 -0.65 -7.79 -12.69
N TYR A 518 -1.94 -8.07 -12.88
CA TYR A 518 -2.90 -7.96 -11.79
C TYR A 518 -4.00 -9.04 -11.86
N PHE A 519 -4.54 -9.39 -10.69
CA PHE A 519 -5.66 -10.31 -10.59
C PHE A 519 -6.96 -9.63 -11.07
N ARG A 520 -7.57 -10.17 -12.12
CA ARG A 520 -8.87 -9.69 -12.62
C ARG A 520 -10.00 -10.31 -11.79
N ALA A 521 -10.28 -9.69 -10.64
CA ALA A 521 -11.35 -10.15 -9.74
C ALA A 521 -12.69 -10.22 -10.49
N PRO A 522 -13.44 -11.35 -10.38
CA PRO A 522 -14.65 -11.56 -11.18
C PRO A 522 -15.82 -10.65 -10.78
N ASP A 523 -15.80 -10.09 -9.58
CA ASP A 523 -16.81 -9.18 -9.03
C ASP A 523 -16.50 -7.69 -9.32
N VAL A 524 -15.43 -7.40 -10.07
CA VAL A 524 -15.08 -6.07 -10.59
C VAL A 524 -15.41 -6.00 -12.08
N PRO A 525 -16.19 -5.01 -12.53
CA PRO A 525 -16.61 -4.90 -13.93
C PRO A 525 -15.51 -4.29 -14.82
N TRP A 526 -14.39 -5.02 -14.99
CA TRP A 526 -13.24 -4.57 -15.76
C TRP A 526 -13.62 -4.15 -17.17
N THR A 527 -13.31 -2.91 -17.53
CA THR A 527 -13.41 -2.43 -18.92
C THR A 527 -12.34 -3.10 -19.79
N ARG A 528 -12.73 -3.53 -21.01
CA ARG A 528 -11.83 -4.13 -21.99
C ARG A 528 -11.07 -3.07 -22.78
#